data_32f9a8fab803e972397c3e6facdf8789
#
_entry.id   32f9a8fab803e972397c3e6facdf8789
#
_cell.length_a   1.000
_cell.length_b   1.000
_cell.length_c   1.000
_cell.angle_alpha   90.00
_cell.angle_beta   90.00
_cell.angle_gamma   90.00
#
_symmetry.space_group_name_H-M   'P 1'
#
loop_
_entity.id
_entity.type
_entity.pdbx_description
1 polymer ?
#
loop_
_entity_poly.entity_id
_entity_poly.type
_entity_poly.pdbx_seq_one_letter_code
_entity_poly.pdbx_strand_id
1 'polypeptide(L)'
;MSQRKIVDEDEARRLLIDKGWSYQQMIDLYREKYGVETSTSVWSRFLKRAGERRMPEPLPLATPWLMRGNNPRNGHYRSALRALATIEQGGVPEGEGPRLAARLRRILGADKVVDYDREANALVIVPRREGVDKWWIRDPFLDDEGNPVADFSRVSAAAVGAYFGL
;
A
#
# COMPACT_ATOMS: atom_id res chain seq x y z
N MET A 1 -11.12 17.68 -26.91
CA MET A 1 -10.55 16.31 -26.85
C MET A 1 -9.91 16.10 -25.49
N SER A 2 -10.31 15.08 -24.79
CA SER A 2 -9.66 14.69 -23.53
C SER A 2 -8.27 14.16 -23.86
N GLN A 3 -7.22 14.86 -23.40
CA GLN A 3 -5.85 14.38 -23.53
C GLN A 3 -5.71 13.04 -22.79
N ARG A 4 -5.16 12.06 -23.48
CA ARG A 4 -4.86 10.75 -22.88
C ARG A 4 -3.80 10.95 -21.79
N LYS A 5 -4.22 10.83 -20.54
CA LYS A 5 -3.32 11.12 -19.39
C LYS A 5 -2.29 10.02 -19.14
N ILE A 6 -2.50 8.82 -19.65
CA ILE A 6 -1.55 7.72 -19.53
C ILE A 6 -0.82 7.58 -20.87
N VAL A 7 0.46 7.86 -20.85
CA VAL A 7 1.32 7.91 -22.04
C VAL A 7 1.79 6.51 -22.44
N ASP A 8 2.23 5.72 -21.45
CA ASP A 8 2.73 4.35 -21.62
C ASP A 8 2.02 3.41 -20.65
N GLU A 9 1.07 2.65 -21.17
CA GLU A 9 0.29 1.72 -20.36
C GLU A 9 1.12 0.50 -19.90
N ASP A 10 2.08 0.05 -20.68
CA ASP A 10 2.93 -1.09 -20.33
C ASP A 10 3.88 -0.73 -19.20
N GLU A 11 4.48 0.45 -19.24
CA GLU A 11 5.28 0.98 -18.14
C GLU A 11 4.43 1.16 -16.89
N ALA A 12 3.24 1.73 -17.02
CA ALA A 12 2.33 1.95 -15.91
C ALA A 12 1.92 0.62 -15.24
N ARG A 13 1.61 -0.41 -16.00
CA ARG A 13 1.31 -1.74 -15.47
C ARG A 13 2.50 -2.33 -14.73
N ARG A 14 3.68 -2.27 -15.33
CA ARG A 14 4.90 -2.79 -14.72
C ARG A 14 5.19 -2.12 -13.39
N LEU A 15 5.10 -0.81 -13.31
CA LEU A 15 5.39 -0.06 -12.08
C LEU A 15 4.32 -0.27 -11.01
N LEU A 16 3.05 -0.16 -11.36
CA LEU A 16 1.95 -0.27 -10.40
C LEU A 16 1.70 -1.70 -9.93
N ILE A 17 1.77 -2.67 -10.82
CA ILE A 17 1.38 -4.06 -10.56
C ILE A 17 2.60 -4.88 -10.17
N ASP A 18 3.62 -4.94 -11.01
CA ASP A 18 4.78 -5.79 -10.79
C ASP A 18 5.71 -5.25 -9.70
N LYS A 19 5.95 -3.95 -9.69
CA LYS A 19 6.83 -3.29 -8.74
C LYS A 19 6.11 -2.70 -7.52
N GLY A 20 4.77 -2.64 -7.54
CA GLY A 20 3.97 -2.15 -6.42
C GLY A 20 4.13 -0.67 -6.11
N TRP A 21 4.41 0.16 -7.12
CA TRP A 21 4.51 1.60 -6.94
C TRP A 21 3.21 2.21 -6.43
N SER A 22 3.33 3.25 -5.61
CA SER A 22 2.19 4.03 -5.14
C SER A 22 1.67 4.96 -6.23
N TYR A 23 0.43 5.41 -6.06
CA TYR A 23 -0.13 6.43 -6.96
C TYR A 23 0.67 7.73 -6.90
N GLN A 24 1.19 8.11 -5.74
CA GLN A 24 2.02 9.31 -5.63
C GLN A 24 3.32 9.19 -6.42
N GLN A 25 3.96 8.04 -6.38
CA GLN A 25 5.16 7.76 -7.17
C GLN A 25 4.87 7.86 -8.67
N MET A 26 3.70 7.37 -9.10
CA MET A 26 3.26 7.49 -10.49
C MET A 26 2.98 8.95 -10.88
N ILE A 27 2.35 9.72 -10.00
CA ILE A 27 2.09 11.15 -10.21
C ILE A 27 3.42 11.90 -10.39
N ASP A 28 4.36 11.66 -9.52
CA ASP A 28 5.68 12.31 -9.56
C ASP A 28 6.47 11.91 -10.83
N LEU A 29 6.48 10.63 -11.17
CA LEU A 29 7.12 10.14 -12.40
C LEU A 29 6.53 10.79 -13.64
N TYR A 30 5.22 10.85 -13.75
CA TYR A 30 4.55 11.42 -14.92
C TYR A 30 4.78 12.91 -15.05
N ARG A 31 4.82 13.62 -13.94
CA ARG A 31 5.18 15.04 -13.93
C ARG A 31 6.60 15.26 -14.41
N GLU A 32 7.56 14.49 -13.90
CA GLU A 32 8.98 14.64 -14.21
C GLU A 32 9.34 14.12 -15.61
N LYS A 33 8.84 12.94 -15.97
CA LYS A 33 9.22 12.26 -17.22
C LYS A 33 8.43 12.75 -18.43
N TYR A 34 7.13 12.97 -18.28
CA TYR A 34 6.23 13.29 -19.40
C TYR A 34 5.67 14.71 -19.34
N GLY A 35 5.88 15.44 -18.25
CA GLY A 35 5.25 16.75 -18.04
C GLY A 35 3.73 16.70 -17.96
N VAL A 36 3.16 15.56 -17.55
CA VAL A 36 1.73 15.32 -17.49
C VAL A 36 1.25 15.29 -16.03
N GLU A 37 0.30 16.13 -15.70
CA GLU A 37 -0.35 16.11 -14.39
C GLU A 37 -1.39 14.99 -14.32
N THR A 38 -1.21 14.07 -13.37
CA THR A 38 -2.13 12.98 -13.08
C THR A 38 -2.62 13.06 -11.63
N SER A 39 -3.57 12.23 -11.26
CA SER A 39 -4.12 12.18 -9.92
C SER A 39 -4.31 10.74 -9.46
N THR A 40 -4.53 10.54 -8.17
CA THR A 40 -4.83 9.21 -7.61
C THR A 40 -6.04 8.57 -8.31
N SER A 41 -7.04 9.37 -8.68
CA SER A 41 -8.23 8.89 -9.42
C SER A 41 -7.87 8.33 -10.79
N VAL A 42 -6.92 8.91 -11.50
CA VAL A 42 -6.45 8.41 -12.80
C VAL A 42 -5.85 7.01 -12.64
N TRP A 43 -4.99 6.83 -11.66
CA TRP A 43 -4.28 5.57 -11.42
C TRP A 43 -5.21 4.50 -10.85
N SER A 44 -6.12 4.86 -9.97
CA SER A 44 -7.15 3.95 -9.45
C SER A 44 -8.04 3.40 -10.57
N ARG A 45 -8.50 4.27 -11.46
CA ARG A 45 -9.30 3.86 -12.64
C ARG A 45 -8.51 2.97 -13.60
N PHE A 46 -7.22 3.28 -13.79
CA PHE A 46 -6.34 2.45 -14.62
C PHE A 46 -6.26 1.01 -14.08
N LEU A 47 -6.00 0.84 -12.77
CA LEU A 47 -5.94 -0.49 -12.14
C LEU A 47 -7.27 -1.23 -12.21
N LYS A 48 -8.39 -0.55 -12.02
CA LYS A 48 -9.73 -1.16 -12.16
C LYS A 48 -9.98 -1.68 -13.58
N ARG A 49 -9.60 -0.93 -14.62
CA ARG A 49 -9.70 -1.36 -16.01
C ARG A 49 -8.80 -2.57 -16.30
N ALA A 50 -7.64 -2.63 -15.68
CA ALA A 50 -6.73 -3.76 -15.82
C ALA A 50 -7.18 -5.02 -15.06
N GLY A 51 -8.31 -4.95 -14.31
CA GLY A 51 -8.81 -6.06 -13.50
C GLY A 51 -8.04 -6.27 -12.20
N GLU A 52 -7.17 -5.35 -11.85
CA GLU A 52 -6.35 -5.42 -10.65
C GLU A 52 -6.95 -4.60 -9.51
N ARG A 53 -6.85 -5.12 -8.29
CA ARG A 53 -7.18 -4.39 -7.08
C ARG A 53 -5.93 -4.16 -6.26
N ARG A 54 -5.76 -2.93 -5.81
CA ARG A 54 -4.66 -2.58 -4.93
C ARG A 54 -5.13 -2.69 -3.48
N MET A 55 -4.32 -3.35 -2.68
CA MET A 55 -4.49 -3.28 -1.24
C MET A 55 -4.17 -1.85 -0.74
N PRO A 56 -4.79 -1.41 0.33
CA PRO A 56 -5.78 -2.13 1.11
C PRO A 56 -7.20 -1.65 0.80
N GLU A 57 -8.01 -2.52 0.40
CA GLU A 57 -9.45 -2.31 0.38
C GLU A 57 -10.08 -3.65 0.77
N PRO A 58 -10.68 -3.79 1.94
CA PRO A 58 -11.02 -2.79 2.97
C PRO A 58 -9.89 -2.44 3.96
N LEU A 59 -10.12 -1.43 4.80
CA LEU A 59 -9.16 -0.89 5.77
C LEU A 59 -8.46 -1.90 6.71
N PRO A 60 -9.08 -3.00 7.16
CA PRO A 60 -8.38 -4.00 7.97
C PRO A 60 -7.10 -4.55 7.33
N LEU A 61 -7.02 -4.53 5.99
CA LEU A 61 -5.83 -4.97 5.26
C LEU A 61 -4.68 -3.95 5.31
N ALA A 62 -4.94 -2.71 5.74
CA ALA A 62 -3.91 -1.70 5.94
C ALA A 62 -2.98 -2.01 7.12
N THR A 63 -3.52 -2.65 8.15
CA THR A 63 -2.79 -3.06 9.36
C THR A 63 -3.19 -4.48 9.73
N PRO A 64 -2.77 -5.48 8.94
CA PRO A 64 -3.36 -6.82 9.01
C PRO A 64 -2.87 -7.67 10.18
N TRP A 65 -1.85 -7.24 10.89
CA TRP A 65 -1.19 -8.05 11.91
C TRP A 65 -2.01 -8.19 13.18
N LEU A 66 -1.93 -9.35 13.80
CA LEU A 66 -2.39 -9.59 15.17
C LEU A 66 -1.32 -9.03 16.13
N MET A 67 -1.54 -7.82 16.61
CA MET A 67 -0.59 -7.10 17.45
C MET A 67 -0.83 -7.37 18.94
N ARG A 68 0.26 -7.49 19.70
CA ARG A 68 0.19 -7.66 21.16
C ARG A 68 0.14 -6.30 21.84
N GLY A 69 -0.80 -6.10 22.78
CA GLY A 69 -0.84 -4.97 23.71
C GLY A 69 -0.61 -3.59 23.07
N ASN A 70 -0.26 -2.61 23.90
CA ASN A 70 -0.05 -1.24 23.46
C ASN A 70 1.44 -0.88 23.42
N ASN A 71 1.94 -0.59 22.23
CA ASN A 71 3.19 0.12 22.03
C ASN A 71 2.86 1.47 21.38
N PRO A 72 3.10 2.62 22.05
CA PRO A 72 2.74 3.93 21.53
C PRO A 72 3.36 4.24 20.16
N ARG A 73 4.55 3.71 19.88
CA ARG A 73 5.22 3.89 18.59
C ARG A 73 4.45 3.26 17.45
N ASN A 74 3.74 2.17 17.70
CA ASN A 74 2.91 1.49 16.70
C ASN A 74 1.71 2.34 16.28
N GLY A 75 1.18 3.17 17.16
CA GLY A 75 0.05 4.04 16.88
C GLY A 75 0.30 4.99 15.72
N HIS A 76 1.47 5.59 15.65
CA HIS A 76 1.84 6.48 14.55
C HIS A 76 1.92 5.75 13.21
N TYR A 77 2.54 4.59 13.17
CA TYR A 77 2.59 3.77 11.95
C TYR A 77 1.21 3.28 11.52
N ARG A 78 0.39 2.83 12.47
CA ARG A 78 -0.99 2.41 12.17
C ARG A 78 -1.80 3.54 11.58
N SER A 79 -1.74 4.72 12.18
CA SER A 79 -2.45 5.90 11.68
C SER A 79 -1.95 6.32 10.30
N ALA A 80 -0.64 6.28 10.07
CA ALA A 80 -0.05 6.57 8.77
C ALA A 80 -0.49 5.58 7.70
N LEU A 81 -0.48 4.28 8.00
CA LEU A 81 -0.91 3.23 7.08
C LEU A 81 -2.39 3.34 6.73
N ARG A 82 -3.25 3.64 7.70
CA ARG A 82 -4.68 3.87 7.47
C ARG A 82 -4.92 5.11 6.60
N ALA A 83 -4.15 6.17 6.83
CA ALA A 83 -4.22 7.38 6.01
C ALA A 83 -3.78 7.10 4.57
N LEU A 84 -2.69 6.35 4.37
CA LEU A 84 -2.27 5.90 3.04
C LEU A 84 -3.34 5.07 2.35
N ALA A 85 -3.97 4.15 3.08
CA ALA A 85 -5.07 3.34 2.57
C ALA A 85 -6.24 4.20 2.10
N THR A 86 -6.63 5.18 2.90
CA THR A 86 -7.69 6.12 2.54
C THR A 86 -7.36 6.89 1.27
N ILE A 87 -6.13 7.37 1.13
CA ILE A 87 -5.65 8.08 -0.07
C ILE A 87 -5.70 7.16 -1.30
N GLU A 88 -5.23 5.92 -1.18
CA GLU A 88 -5.23 4.95 -2.28
C GLU A 88 -6.66 4.58 -2.73
N GLN A 89 -7.63 4.69 -1.84
CA GLN A 89 -9.05 4.50 -2.17
C GLN A 89 -9.71 5.77 -2.75
N GLY A 90 -8.97 6.85 -2.90
CA GLY A 90 -9.47 8.12 -3.43
C GLY A 90 -10.13 9.02 -2.38
N GLY A 91 -10.05 8.68 -1.10
CA GLY A 91 -10.55 9.48 0.00
C GLY A 91 -9.54 10.50 0.54
N VAL A 92 -9.97 11.27 1.52
CA VAL A 92 -9.15 12.25 2.22
C VAL A 92 -9.08 11.86 3.71
N PRO A 93 -7.88 11.57 4.24
CA PRO A 93 -7.73 11.27 5.66
C PRO A 93 -8.04 12.48 6.54
N GLU A 94 -8.57 12.22 7.72
CA GLU A 94 -8.88 13.26 8.70
C GLU A 94 -7.67 13.63 9.58
N GLY A 95 -7.73 14.81 10.22
CA GLY A 95 -6.79 15.27 11.22
C GLY A 95 -5.34 15.28 10.71
N GLU A 96 -4.44 14.64 11.45
CA GLU A 96 -3.01 14.54 11.10
C GLU A 96 -2.71 13.47 10.03
N GLY A 97 -3.72 12.73 9.59
CA GLY A 97 -3.56 11.64 8.64
C GLY A 97 -2.77 11.99 7.39
N PRO A 98 -3.07 13.10 6.68
CA PRO A 98 -2.31 13.48 5.49
C PRO A 98 -0.81 13.69 5.76
N ARG A 99 -0.47 14.31 6.89
CA ARG A 99 0.92 14.55 7.30
C ARG A 99 1.64 13.25 7.63
N LEU A 100 1.01 12.37 8.39
CA LEU A 100 1.55 11.07 8.75
C LEU A 100 1.76 10.19 7.51
N ALA A 101 0.80 10.18 6.60
CA ALA A 101 0.90 9.46 5.33
C ALA A 101 2.08 9.96 4.48
N ALA A 102 2.21 11.28 4.33
CA ALA A 102 3.30 11.88 3.57
C ALA A 102 4.68 11.57 4.17
N ARG A 103 4.78 11.61 5.50
CA ARG A 103 6.01 11.27 6.21
C ARG A 103 6.39 9.80 6.02
N LEU A 104 5.45 8.89 6.21
CA LEU A 104 5.70 7.46 6.03
C LEU A 104 6.10 7.13 4.59
N ARG A 105 5.39 7.68 3.62
CA ARG A 105 5.68 7.49 2.21
C ARG A 105 7.10 7.92 1.85
N ARG A 106 7.56 9.04 2.40
CA ARG A 106 8.93 9.54 2.21
C ARG A 106 9.98 8.60 2.82
N ILE A 107 9.69 8.04 4.01
CA ILE A 107 10.57 7.09 4.68
C ILE A 107 10.67 5.78 3.90
N LEU A 108 9.54 5.27 3.41
CA LEU A 108 9.50 3.97 2.71
C LEU A 108 10.12 4.05 1.30
N GLY A 109 9.92 5.16 0.58
CA GLY A 109 10.32 5.23 -0.82
C GLY A 109 9.66 4.14 -1.65
N ALA A 110 10.37 3.66 -2.67
CA ALA A 110 9.90 2.60 -3.56
C ALA A 110 10.30 1.19 -3.11
N ASP A 111 11.30 1.07 -2.24
CA ASP A 111 12.00 -0.18 -1.95
C ASP A 111 11.79 -0.71 -0.53
N LYS A 112 11.01 -0.02 0.30
CA LYS A 112 10.76 -0.41 1.70
C LYS A 112 9.28 -0.53 1.98
N VAL A 113 8.96 -1.36 2.97
CA VAL A 113 7.60 -1.58 3.48
C VAL A 113 7.62 -1.66 5.00
N VAL A 114 6.43 -1.57 5.61
CA VAL A 114 6.25 -1.78 7.05
C VAL A 114 5.94 -3.25 7.30
N ASP A 115 6.58 -3.83 8.31
CA ASP A 115 6.27 -5.16 8.82
C ASP A 115 6.05 -5.10 10.33
N TYR A 116 5.52 -6.15 10.91
CA TYR A 116 5.35 -6.28 12.36
C TYR A 116 6.33 -7.31 12.92
N ASP A 117 7.25 -6.81 13.77
CA ASP A 117 8.15 -7.66 14.56
C ASP A 117 7.43 -8.11 15.83
N ARG A 118 7.05 -9.37 15.89
CA ARG A 118 6.29 -9.94 16.99
C ARG A 118 7.07 -10.02 18.29
N GLU A 119 8.36 -10.26 18.24
CA GLU A 119 9.22 -10.34 19.43
C GLU A 119 9.38 -8.98 20.06
N ALA A 120 9.69 -7.96 19.26
CA ALA A 120 9.81 -6.58 19.70
C ALA A 120 8.46 -5.90 19.98
N ASN A 121 7.34 -6.48 19.55
CA ASN A 121 6.01 -5.86 19.53
C ASN A 121 6.08 -4.47 18.87
N ALA A 122 6.71 -4.38 17.72
CA ALA A 122 6.97 -3.11 17.04
C ALA A 122 6.71 -3.23 15.53
N LEU A 123 6.12 -2.19 14.97
CA LEU A 123 6.12 -1.99 13.53
C LEU A 123 7.51 -1.51 13.11
N VAL A 124 8.09 -2.17 12.12
CA VAL A 124 9.45 -1.94 11.65
C VAL A 124 9.45 -1.72 10.14
N ILE A 125 10.50 -1.09 9.64
CA ILE A 125 10.69 -0.84 8.22
C ILE A 125 11.68 -1.87 7.69
N VAL A 126 11.27 -2.59 6.64
CA VAL A 126 12.04 -3.68 6.04
C VAL A 126 12.10 -3.51 4.53
N PRO A 127 13.08 -4.15 3.85
CA PRO A 127 13.11 -4.14 2.39
C PRO A 127 11.84 -4.75 1.78
N ARG A 128 11.36 -4.14 0.70
CA ARG A 128 10.24 -4.67 -0.08
C ARG A 128 10.65 -5.97 -0.78
N ARG A 129 9.80 -6.98 -0.72
CA ARG A 129 9.92 -8.16 -1.58
C ARG A 129 9.32 -7.81 -2.94
N GLU A 130 10.17 -7.57 -3.91
CA GLU A 130 9.76 -7.12 -5.25
C GLU A 130 8.84 -8.16 -5.93
N GLY A 131 7.71 -7.70 -6.48
CA GLY A 131 6.71 -8.57 -7.08
C GLY A 131 5.78 -9.26 -6.07
N VAL A 132 6.07 -9.21 -4.78
CA VAL A 132 5.26 -9.83 -3.71
C VAL A 132 4.54 -8.75 -2.90
N ASP A 133 5.27 -7.81 -2.31
CA ASP A 133 4.69 -6.73 -1.52
C ASP A 133 4.20 -5.60 -2.46
N LYS A 134 2.90 -5.60 -2.73
CA LYS A 134 2.29 -4.68 -3.71
C LYS A 134 1.77 -3.38 -3.12
N TRP A 135 1.98 -3.18 -1.84
CA TRP A 135 1.53 -1.99 -1.14
C TRP A 135 2.58 -1.54 -0.11
N TRP A 136 2.19 -0.82 0.93
CA TRP A 136 3.09 -0.22 1.92
C TRP A 136 3.52 -1.17 3.03
N ILE A 137 3.02 -2.40 3.01
CA ILE A 137 3.26 -3.40 4.04
C ILE A 137 3.89 -4.66 3.46
N ARG A 138 4.57 -5.43 4.30
CA ARG A 138 4.88 -6.81 4.02
C ARG A 138 3.60 -7.63 4.05
N ASP A 139 3.23 -8.19 2.93
CA ASP A 139 1.98 -8.94 2.80
C ASP A 139 2.05 -10.23 3.65
N PRO A 140 1.25 -10.34 4.73
CA PRO A 140 1.30 -11.52 5.60
C PRO A 140 0.59 -12.75 5.04
N PHE A 141 -0.10 -12.61 3.91
CA PHE A 141 -0.79 -13.70 3.23
C PHE A 141 0.08 -14.42 2.20
N LEU A 142 1.25 -13.86 1.90
CA LEU A 142 2.18 -14.40 0.91
C LEU A 142 3.55 -14.69 1.55
N ASP A 143 4.18 -15.78 1.12
CA ASP A 143 5.58 -16.07 1.47
C ASP A 143 6.56 -15.28 0.59
N ASP A 144 7.87 -15.52 0.77
CA ASP A 144 8.90 -14.78 0.04
C ASP A 144 8.90 -15.05 -1.47
N GLU A 145 8.34 -16.15 -1.89
CA GLU A 145 8.17 -16.52 -3.31
C GLU A 145 6.85 -16.02 -3.91
N GLY A 146 5.98 -15.39 -3.09
CA GLY A 146 4.68 -14.90 -3.51
C GLY A 146 3.58 -15.95 -3.51
N ASN A 147 3.80 -17.10 -2.86
CA ASN A 147 2.79 -18.14 -2.71
C ASN A 147 1.94 -17.89 -1.45
N PRO A 148 0.66 -18.31 -1.45
CA PRO A 148 -0.18 -18.19 -0.25
C PRO A 148 0.41 -18.94 0.94
N VAL A 149 0.42 -18.31 2.11
CA VAL A 149 0.80 -18.96 3.36
C VAL A 149 -0.33 -19.86 3.87
N ALA A 150 0.02 -20.93 4.60
CA ALA A 150 -0.95 -21.83 5.21
C ALA A 150 -1.37 -21.42 6.63
N ASP A 151 -0.55 -20.63 7.31
CA ASP A 151 -0.74 -20.21 8.71
C ASP A 151 -1.09 -18.73 8.80
N PHE A 152 -2.28 -18.42 9.30
CA PHE A 152 -2.78 -17.06 9.54
C PHE A 152 -2.74 -16.66 11.01
N SER A 153 -2.04 -17.38 11.88
CA SER A 153 -2.00 -17.10 13.33
C SER A 153 -1.43 -15.72 13.68
N ARG A 154 -0.68 -15.12 12.75
CA ARG A 154 -0.09 -13.78 12.89
C ARG A 154 -0.94 -12.66 12.31
N VAL A 155 -2.08 -13.02 11.72
CA VAL A 155 -2.97 -12.09 11.04
C VAL A 155 -4.21 -11.86 11.90
N SER A 156 -4.70 -10.61 11.96
CA SER A 156 -5.93 -10.31 12.70
C SER A 156 -7.15 -10.99 12.06
N ALA A 157 -8.14 -11.36 12.87
CA ALA A 157 -9.38 -11.95 12.37
C ALA A 157 -10.09 -11.04 11.36
N ALA A 158 -10.07 -9.71 11.60
CA ALA A 158 -10.66 -8.73 10.71
C ALA A 158 -9.96 -8.72 9.33
N ALA A 159 -8.62 -8.84 9.31
CA ALA A 159 -7.87 -8.88 8.06
C ALA A 159 -8.08 -10.20 7.30
N VAL A 160 -8.15 -11.34 7.99
CA VAL A 160 -8.48 -12.63 7.37
C VAL A 160 -9.87 -12.56 6.72
N GLY A 161 -10.88 -12.07 7.45
CA GLY A 161 -12.22 -11.90 6.92
C GLY A 161 -12.26 -10.99 5.69
N ALA A 162 -11.57 -9.86 5.74
CA ALA A 162 -11.49 -8.92 4.63
C ALA A 162 -10.78 -9.51 3.40
N TYR A 163 -9.72 -10.25 3.60
CA TYR A 163 -8.94 -10.87 2.51
C TYR A 163 -9.76 -11.92 1.74
N PHE A 164 -10.52 -12.73 2.45
CA PHE A 164 -11.36 -13.77 1.85
C PHE A 164 -12.79 -13.31 1.51
N GLY A 165 -13.15 -12.06 1.78
CA GLY A 165 -14.48 -11.51 1.49
C GLY A 165 -15.59 -12.08 2.38
N LEU A 166 -15.26 -12.41 3.63
CA LEU A 166 -16.22 -12.97 4.60
C LEU A 166 -17.00 -11.89 5.34
#